data_922a307c56068adc904e6dcb94886291
#
_entry.id   922a307c56068adc904e6dcb94886291
#
_cell.length_a   1.000
_cell.length_b   1.000
_cell.length_c   1.000
_cell.angle_alpha   90.00
_cell.angle_beta   90.00
_cell.angle_gamma   90.00
#
_symmetry.space_group_name_H-M   'P 1'
#
loop_
_entity.id
_entity.type
_entity.pdbx_description
1 polymer ?
#
loop_
_entity_poly.entity_id
_entity_poly.type
_entity_poly.pdbx_seq_one_letter_code
_entity_poly.pdbx_strand_id
1 'polypeptide(L)'
;MPPARRPLLALLLSLVLLLSGGLPATAASTLEQRLEGWPTWSLPAPLPRPGARDLVYPAWFEGNWRATSADLSGVEPEIEYAVRFIQDPSGRIVGDRAFNANSIGRALLGEQLQRVRNDPQNPNRQLADLSGDRYLESTVVGRRSEHPPMDQFLADELSLQVLHGPGDPRVSQVETLSRYVRINADRIEAQQWQVSYDSPSEGLIAEAKRHWSGTLLLERQP
;
A
#
# COMPACT_ATOMS: atom_id res chain seq x y z
N MET A 1 -68.45 -16.80 37.22
CA MET A 1 -67.01 -16.68 36.91
C MET A 1 -66.83 -16.76 35.42
N PRO A 2 -66.52 -15.67 34.71
CA PRO A 2 -66.19 -15.71 33.30
C PRO A 2 -64.65 -15.83 33.12
N PRO A 3 -64.18 -16.51 32.05
CA PRO A 3 -62.78 -16.76 31.81
C PRO A 3 -62.06 -15.53 31.19
N ALA A 4 -60.82 -15.47 31.59
CA ALA A 4 -59.83 -14.44 31.19
C ALA A 4 -59.60 -14.38 29.68
N ARG A 5 -59.79 -13.15 29.11
CA ARG A 5 -59.31 -12.79 27.77
C ARG A 5 -58.00 -12.03 27.90
N ARG A 6 -56.90 -12.70 27.64
CA ARG A 6 -55.61 -12.18 27.29
C ARG A 6 -54.83 -13.36 26.69
N PRO A 7 -54.43 -13.35 25.43
CA PRO A 7 -53.26 -12.67 24.91
C PRO A 7 -53.36 -12.43 23.39
N LEU A 8 -53.79 -11.28 22.96
CA LEU A 8 -53.69 -10.90 21.56
C LEU A 8 -52.90 -9.59 21.33
N LEU A 9 -52.47 -8.94 22.43
CA LEU A 9 -51.71 -7.69 22.33
C LEU A 9 -50.23 -7.87 22.34
N ALA A 10 -49.72 -9.06 22.71
CA ALA A 10 -48.27 -9.34 22.74
C ALA A 10 -47.68 -9.78 21.40
N LEU A 11 -48.51 -10.13 20.43
CA LEU A 11 -48.03 -10.61 19.11
C LEU A 11 -47.89 -9.50 18.06
N LEU A 12 -48.45 -8.31 18.30
CA LEU A 12 -48.37 -7.16 17.38
C LEU A 12 -47.20 -6.24 17.65
N LEU A 13 -46.52 -6.37 18.80
CA LEU A 13 -45.34 -5.54 19.12
C LEU A 13 -44.01 -6.17 18.64
N SER A 14 -44.02 -7.44 18.30
CA SER A 14 -42.80 -8.14 17.82
C SER A 14 -42.58 -8.05 16.28
N LEU A 15 -43.55 -7.55 15.52
CA LEU A 15 -43.46 -7.48 14.07
C LEU A 15 -43.02 -6.11 13.55
N VAL A 16 -42.95 -5.10 14.39
CA VAL A 16 -42.54 -3.74 13.98
C VAL A 16 -41.02 -3.53 14.13
N LEU A 17 -40.29 -4.42 14.81
CA LEU A 17 -38.83 -4.34 14.99
C LEU A 17 -38.02 -5.03 13.88
N LEU A 18 -38.66 -5.63 12.88
CA LEU A 18 -38.00 -6.28 11.75
C LEU A 18 -38.01 -5.47 10.45
N LEU A 19 -38.52 -4.25 10.47
CA LEU A 19 -38.58 -3.37 9.29
C LEU A 19 -37.77 -2.09 9.42
N SER A 20 -36.97 -1.93 10.48
CA SER A 20 -35.85 -1.02 10.41
C SER A 20 -34.77 -1.67 9.57
N GLY A 21 -34.93 -1.61 8.25
CA GLY A 21 -33.89 -1.87 7.29
C GLY A 21 -32.74 -0.92 7.61
N GLY A 22 -31.82 -1.35 8.50
CA GLY A 22 -30.53 -0.75 8.61
C GLY A 22 -29.94 -0.83 7.19
N LEU A 23 -29.65 0.32 6.59
CA LEU A 23 -28.78 0.37 5.43
C LEU A 23 -27.59 -0.53 5.78
N PRO A 24 -27.17 -1.48 4.92
CA PRO A 24 -25.99 -2.25 5.22
C PRO A 24 -24.85 -1.25 5.45
N ALA A 25 -24.43 -1.11 6.68
CA ALA A 25 -23.17 -0.44 6.97
C ALA A 25 -22.15 -1.24 6.17
N THR A 26 -21.65 -0.67 5.09
CA THR A 26 -20.56 -1.27 4.32
C THR A 26 -19.44 -1.41 5.34
N ALA A 27 -19.15 -2.64 5.75
CA ALA A 27 -18.06 -2.88 6.67
C ALA A 27 -16.79 -2.28 6.04
N ALA A 28 -16.08 -1.44 6.80
CA ALA A 28 -14.83 -0.87 6.34
C ALA A 28 -13.92 -2.00 5.84
N SER A 29 -13.22 -1.78 4.74
CA SER A 29 -12.28 -2.78 4.22
C SER A 29 -11.16 -3.05 5.23
N THR A 30 -10.49 -4.19 5.11
CA THR A 30 -9.39 -4.53 6.03
C THR A 30 -8.25 -3.51 5.97
N LEU A 31 -8.00 -2.92 4.78
CA LEU A 31 -6.97 -1.88 4.63
C LEU A 31 -7.43 -0.53 5.18
N GLU A 32 -8.71 -0.20 5.11
CA GLU A 32 -9.24 0.99 5.80
C GLU A 32 -9.15 0.86 7.32
N GLN A 33 -9.46 -0.30 7.86
CA GLN A 33 -9.24 -0.59 9.29
C GLN A 33 -7.75 -0.50 9.67
N ARG A 34 -6.84 -0.93 8.76
CA ARG A 34 -5.39 -0.76 8.97
C ARG A 34 -5.01 0.71 9.08
N LEU A 35 -5.59 1.57 8.24
CA LEU A 35 -5.36 3.02 8.28
C LEU A 35 -5.78 3.67 9.59
N GLU A 36 -6.86 3.21 10.21
CA GLU A 36 -7.30 3.73 11.51
C GLU A 36 -6.24 3.57 12.60
N GLY A 37 -5.39 2.55 12.50
CA GLY A 37 -4.30 2.29 13.43
C GLY A 37 -3.00 3.06 13.14
N TRP A 38 -2.90 3.82 12.05
CA TRP A 38 -1.70 4.59 11.75
C TRP A 38 -1.56 5.79 12.70
N PRO A 39 -0.38 6.17 13.17
CA PRO A 39 0.95 5.66 12.86
C PRO A 39 1.44 4.52 13.78
N THR A 40 0.61 3.97 14.64
CA THR A 40 0.98 2.97 15.66
C THR A 40 0.94 1.53 15.15
N TRP A 41 1.27 1.32 13.85
CA TRP A 41 1.36 -0.01 13.28
C TRP A 41 2.46 -0.83 13.93
N SER A 42 2.27 -2.14 13.92
CA SER A 42 3.24 -3.08 14.48
C SER A 42 3.37 -4.33 13.62
N LEU A 43 4.47 -5.04 13.78
CA LEU A 43 4.65 -6.38 13.22
C LEU A 43 4.16 -7.45 14.22
N PRO A 44 3.66 -8.59 13.73
CA PRO A 44 3.50 -8.94 12.31
C PRO A 44 2.38 -8.14 11.65
N ALA A 45 2.65 -7.58 10.47
CA ALA A 45 1.61 -6.94 9.67
C ALA A 45 0.60 -8.00 9.17
N PRO A 46 -0.72 -7.69 9.13
CA PRO A 46 -1.75 -8.64 8.72
C PRO A 46 -1.79 -8.81 7.19
N LEU A 47 -0.62 -8.98 6.57
CA LEU A 47 -0.42 -9.05 5.13
C LEU A 47 -0.04 -10.46 4.71
N PRO A 48 -0.78 -11.10 3.79
CA PRO A 48 -0.42 -12.40 3.25
C PRO A 48 0.86 -12.31 2.40
N ARG A 49 1.62 -13.40 2.37
CA ARG A 49 2.81 -13.50 1.51
C ARG A 49 2.41 -13.41 0.04
N PRO A 50 3.08 -12.59 -0.80
CA PRO A 50 2.71 -12.38 -2.20
C PRO A 50 2.97 -13.60 -3.11
N GLY A 51 3.81 -14.54 -2.68
CA GLY A 51 4.27 -15.66 -3.52
C GLY A 51 5.06 -15.16 -4.73
N ALA A 52 4.85 -15.78 -5.89
CA ALA A 52 5.49 -15.39 -7.16
C ALA A 52 4.65 -14.40 -7.98
N ARG A 53 3.64 -13.76 -7.39
CA ARG A 53 2.76 -12.80 -8.08
C ARG A 53 3.16 -11.37 -7.77
N ASP A 54 3.07 -10.51 -8.78
CA ASP A 54 3.20 -9.06 -8.58
C ASP A 54 1.89 -8.41 -8.11
N LEU A 55 1.95 -7.14 -7.68
CA LEU A 55 0.79 -6.33 -7.41
C LEU A 55 0.08 -6.02 -8.73
N VAL A 56 -1.20 -6.37 -8.80
CA VAL A 56 -2.06 -6.08 -9.94
C VAL A 56 -2.83 -4.81 -9.67
N TYR A 57 -2.70 -3.87 -10.57
CA TYR A 57 -3.39 -2.58 -10.54
C TYR A 57 -4.64 -2.61 -11.42
N PRO A 58 -5.64 -1.77 -11.14
CA PRO A 58 -6.76 -1.54 -12.06
C PRO A 58 -6.30 -1.07 -13.45
N ALA A 59 -7.08 -1.38 -14.49
CA ALA A 59 -6.74 -1.05 -15.87
C ALA A 59 -6.47 0.45 -16.12
N TRP A 60 -7.08 1.32 -15.33
CA TRP A 60 -6.91 2.77 -15.48
C TRP A 60 -5.52 3.29 -15.06
N PHE A 61 -4.66 2.45 -14.45
CA PHE A 61 -3.25 2.78 -14.22
C PHE A 61 -2.38 2.63 -15.46
N GLU A 62 -2.75 1.80 -16.43
CA GLU A 62 -1.88 1.50 -17.58
C GLU A 62 -1.33 2.76 -18.23
N GLY A 63 -0.03 2.78 -18.53
CA GLY A 63 0.66 3.86 -19.25
C GLY A 63 1.79 4.52 -18.46
N ASN A 64 2.21 5.68 -18.97
CA ASN A 64 3.26 6.50 -18.38
C ASN A 64 2.65 7.67 -17.62
N TRP A 65 3.25 7.99 -16.48
CA TRP A 65 2.75 9.03 -15.60
C TRP A 65 3.89 9.89 -15.05
N ARG A 66 3.65 11.17 -14.90
CA ARG A 66 4.46 12.04 -14.05
C ARG A 66 3.87 11.95 -12.64
N ALA A 67 4.70 11.61 -11.68
CA ALA A 67 4.35 11.53 -10.28
C ALA A 67 4.90 12.75 -9.55
N THR A 68 4.07 13.41 -8.75
CA THR A 68 4.47 14.46 -7.82
C THR A 68 4.12 13.98 -6.41
N SER A 69 5.13 13.85 -5.55
CA SER A 69 4.97 13.43 -4.16
C SER A 69 5.31 14.56 -3.20
N ALA A 70 4.41 14.83 -2.26
CA ALA A 70 4.57 15.86 -1.25
C ALA A 70 4.38 15.27 0.16
N ASP A 71 5.30 15.62 1.07
CA ASP A 71 5.24 15.28 2.48
C ASP A 71 4.17 16.10 3.20
N LEU A 72 3.24 15.46 3.91
CA LEU A 72 2.19 16.16 4.65
C LEU A 72 2.71 16.93 5.87
N SER A 73 3.88 16.57 6.40
CA SER A 73 4.51 17.34 7.48
C SER A 73 5.18 18.62 6.98
N GLY A 74 5.42 18.75 5.66
CA GLY A 74 6.11 19.88 5.04
C GLY A 74 7.60 19.95 5.38
N VAL A 75 8.19 18.90 5.93
CA VAL A 75 9.62 18.85 6.27
C VAL A 75 10.46 18.48 5.06
N GLU A 76 9.97 17.56 4.22
CA GLU A 76 10.67 17.14 3.03
C GLU A 76 10.17 17.92 1.81
N PRO A 77 11.07 18.25 0.86
CA PRO A 77 10.67 18.95 -0.36
C PRO A 77 9.79 18.05 -1.23
N GLU A 78 8.92 18.67 -2.00
CA GLU A 78 8.19 17.99 -3.07
C GLU A 78 9.17 17.42 -4.10
N ILE A 79 8.89 16.22 -4.57
CA ILE A 79 9.70 15.56 -5.60
C ILE A 79 8.85 15.15 -6.79
N GLU A 80 9.41 15.31 -7.99
CA GLU A 80 8.82 14.83 -9.24
C GLU A 80 9.63 13.66 -9.81
N TYR A 81 8.94 12.65 -10.33
CA TYR A 81 9.55 11.50 -10.98
C TYR A 81 8.57 10.85 -11.95
N ALA A 82 9.11 10.05 -12.88
CA ALA A 82 8.28 9.27 -13.80
C ALA A 82 7.87 7.93 -13.17
N VAL A 83 6.65 7.48 -13.43
CA VAL A 83 6.20 6.11 -13.12
C VAL A 83 5.53 5.49 -14.33
N ARG A 84 5.62 4.17 -14.42
CA ARG A 84 5.08 3.41 -15.52
C ARG A 84 4.37 2.16 -15.03
N PHE A 85 3.19 1.91 -15.62
CA PHE A 85 2.43 0.68 -15.42
C PHE A 85 2.26 0.00 -16.77
N ILE A 86 2.56 -1.29 -16.81
CA ILE A 86 2.64 -2.10 -18.03
C ILE A 86 1.78 -3.34 -17.90
N GLN A 87 1.45 -3.95 -19.04
CA GLN A 87 0.86 -5.28 -19.05
C GLN A 87 1.94 -6.34 -18.80
N ASP A 88 1.67 -7.28 -17.91
CA ASP A 88 2.46 -8.49 -17.76
C ASP A 88 2.13 -9.49 -18.88
N PRO A 89 2.86 -10.61 -19.02
CA PRO A 89 2.57 -11.61 -20.05
C PRO A 89 1.17 -12.23 -19.99
N SER A 90 0.44 -12.06 -18.91
CA SER A 90 -0.96 -12.51 -18.74
C SER A 90 -1.99 -11.40 -18.98
N GLY A 91 -1.56 -10.21 -19.42
CA GLY A 91 -2.40 -9.06 -19.69
C GLY A 91 -2.87 -8.29 -18.46
N ARG A 92 -2.29 -8.54 -17.27
CA ARG A 92 -2.60 -7.81 -16.04
C ARG A 92 -1.74 -6.56 -15.95
N ILE A 93 -2.30 -5.46 -15.44
CA ILE A 93 -1.54 -4.23 -15.22
C ILE A 93 -0.70 -4.37 -13.96
N VAL A 94 0.61 -4.18 -14.10
CA VAL A 94 1.60 -4.21 -13.01
C VAL A 94 2.50 -2.97 -13.09
N GLY A 95 3.09 -2.57 -11.96
CA GLY A 95 4.12 -1.52 -11.97
C GLY A 95 5.40 -2.01 -12.65
N ASP A 96 6.01 -1.20 -13.51
CA ASP A 96 7.38 -1.45 -13.96
C ASP A 96 8.34 -1.17 -12.80
N ARG A 97 8.53 -2.17 -11.95
CA ARG A 97 9.19 -2.01 -10.66
C ARG A 97 10.60 -1.44 -10.76
N ALA A 98 11.42 -1.94 -11.68
CA ALA A 98 12.79 -1.46 -11.84
C ALA A 98 12.81 -0.01 -12.34
N PHE A 99 11.97 0.32 -13.31
CA PHE A 99 11.83 1.68 -13.81
C PHE A 99 11.35 2.64 -12.71
N ASN A 100 10.28 2.29 -12.02
CA ASN A 100 9.67 3.13 -10.98
C ASN A 100 10.64 3.32 -9.80
N ALA A 101 11.29 2.25 -9.33
CA ALA A 101 12.27 2.33 -8.26
C ALA A 101 13.53 3.12 -8.67
N ASN A 102 13.96 3.01 -9.93
CA ASN A 102 15.07 3.84 -10.43
C ASN A 102 14.69 5.32 -10.51
N SER A 103 13.49 5.62 -10.98
CA SER A 103 13.01 7.00 -11.15
C SER A 103 12.87 7.72 -9.81
N ILE A 104 12.13 7.14 -8.85
CA ILE A 104 12.00 7.73 -7.51
C ILE A 104 13.34 7.75 -6.77
N GLY A 105 14.14 6.70 -6.91
CA GLY A 105 15.46 6.62 -6.29
C GLY A 105 16.42 7.70 -6.80
N ARG A 106 16.37 8.02 -8.09
CA ARG A 106 17.13 9.14 -8.68
C ARG A 106 16.67 10.49 -8.14
N ALA A 107 15.36 10.70 -8.00
CA ALA A 107 14.81 11.93 -7.43
C ALA A 107 15.26 12.13 -5.97
N LEU A 108 15.35 11.04 -5.18
CA LEU A 108 15.72 11.10 -3.76
C LEU A 108 17.24 11.06 -3.50
N LEU A 109 17.99 10.29 -4.26
CA LEU A 109 19.41 9.98 -3.98
C LEU A 109 20.37 10.60 -5.02
N GLY A 110 19.85 11.11 -6.13
CA GLY A 110 20.67 11.68 -7.21
C GLY A 110 21.70 10.67 -7.73
N GLU A 111 22.95 11.11 -7.83
CA GLU A 111 24.08 10.32 -8.32
C GLU A 111 24.51 9.17 -7.38
N GLN A 112 23.99 9.11 -6.14
CA GLN A 112 24.26 8.00 -5.23
C GLN A 112 23.57 6.71 -5.70
N LEU A 113 22.46 6.81 -6.42
CA LEU A 113 21.83 5.65 -7.06
C LEU A 113 22.48 5.42 -8.43
N GLN A 114 23.13 4.28 -8.60
CA GLN A 114 23.76 3.92 -9.86
C GLN A 114 22.79 3.18 -10.79
N ARG A 115 22.08 2.18 -10.26
CA ARG A 115 21.21 1.31 -11.06
C ARG A 115 20.18 0.60 -10.18
N VAL A 116 18.98 0.37 -10.73
CA VAL A 116 18.00 -0.58 -10.18
C VAL A 116 17.69 -1.66 -11.21
N ARG A 117 17.53 -2.90 -10.76
CA ARG A 117 17.15 -4.05 -11.57
C ARG A 117 16.19 -4.96 -10.82
N ASN A 118 15.31 -5.63 -11.56
CA ASN A 118 14.50 -6.71 -11.02
C ASN A 118 15.36 -7.96 -10.87
N ASP A 119 15.05 -8.77 -9.86
CA ASP A 119 15.56 -10.13 -9.79
C ASP A 119 14.80 -11.02 -10.80
N PRO A 120 15.48 -11.69 -11.74
CA PRO A 120 14.83 -12.53 -12.73
C PRO A 120 14.12 -13.76 -12.12
N GLN A 121 14.47 -14.15 -10.90
CA GLN A 121 13.90 -15.31 -10.20
C GLN A 121 12.79 -14.93 -9.22
N ASN A 122 12.68 -13.64 -8.86
CA ASN A 122 11.69 -13.18 -7.88
C ASN A 122 11.11 -11.81 -8.29
N PRO A 123 9.89 -11.75 -8.84
CA PRO A 123 9.27 -10.49 -9.28
C PRO A 123 9.05 -9.49 -8.13
N ASN A 124 9.09 -9.96 -6.88
CA ASN A 124 8.94 -9.12 -5.70
C ASN A 124 10.26 -8.56 -5.17
N ARG A 125 11.42 -8.88 -5.80
CA ARG A 125 12.74 -8.42 -5.38
C ARG A 125 13.38 -7.49 -6.39
N GLN A 126 13.81 -6.32 -5.90
CA GLN A 126 14.63 -5.36 -6.62
C GLN A 126 16.01 -5.25 -5.96
N LEU A 127 17.01 -5.02 -6.81
CA LEU A 127 18.39 -4.82 -6.42
C LEU A 127 18.82 -3.44 -6.90
N ALA A 128 19.25 -2.57 -5.97
CA ALA A 128 19.73 -1.23 -6.26
C ALA A 128 21.21 -1.12 -5.94
N ASP A 129 22.02 -0.82 -6.95
CA ASP A 129 23.44 -0.56 -6.80
C ASP A 129 23.62 0.92 -6.41
N LEU A 130 24.37 1.18 -5.35
CA LEU A 130 24.63 2.50 -4.78
C LEU A 130 26.13 2.83 -4.84
N SER A 131 26.46 4.11 -4.78
CA SER A 131 27.86 4.54 -4.67
C SER A 131 28.52 4.03 -3.39
N GLY A 132 29.87 3.85 -3.40
CA GLY A 132 30.65 3.43 -2.24
C GLY A 132 30.49 1.94 -1.90
N ASP A 133 30.48 1.09 -2.93
CA ASP A 133 30.39 -0.38 -2.82
C ASP A 133 29.24 -0.86 -1.96
N ARG A 134 28.08 -0.20 -2.09
CA ARG A 134 26.85 -0.53 -1.39
C ARG A 134 25.79 -1.00 -2.38
N TYR A 135 24.96 -1.93 -1.94
CA TYR A 135 23.76 -2.29 -2.66
C TYR A 135 22.61 -2.59 -1.70
N LEU A 136 21.41 -2.27 -2.16
CA LEU A 136 20.17 -2.51 -1.42
C LEU A 136 19.39 -3.63 -2.09
N GLU A 137 19.03 -4.65 -1.33
CA GLU A 137 18.02 -5.62 -1.70
C GLU A 137 16.70 -5.19 -1.06
N SER A 138 15.64 -5.06 -1.86
CA SER A 138 14.28 -4.81 -1.38
C SER A 138 13.37 -5.92 -1.84
N THR A 139 12.74 -6.63 -0.92
CA THR A 139 11.86 -7.77 -1.22
C THR A 139 10.51 -7.57 -0.55
N VAL A 140 9.43 -7.53 -1.34
CA VAL A 140 8.07 -7.53 -0.80
C VAL A 140 7.78 -8.89 -0.16
N VAL A 141 7.53 -8.89 1.14
CA VAL A 141 7.30 -10.09 1.96
C VAL A 141 5.85 -10.21 2.43
N GLY A 142 5.09 -9.14 2.37
CA GLY A 142 3.65 -9.09 2.64
C GLY A 142 2.94 -8.17 1.66
N ARG A 143 1.73 -8.52 1.22
CA ARG A 143 0.94 -7.68 0.30
C ARG A 143 -0.53 -7.95 0.44
N ARG A 144 -1.32 -6.87 0.39
CA ARG A 144 -2.77 -6.89 0.23
C ARG A 144 -3.20 -5.77 -0.69
N SER A 145 -4.21 -6.00 -1.51
CA SER A 145 -4.88 -4.94 -2.27
C SER A 145 -6.39 -5.12 -2.20
N GLU A 146 -7.11 -4.01 -2.29
CA GLU A 146 -8.56 -3.95 -2.22
C GLU A 146 -9.06 -2.94 -3.26
N HIS A 147 -10.27 -3.20 -3.77
CA HIS A 147 -10.91 -2.41 -4.81
C HIS A 147 -12.25 -1.87 -4.30
N PRO A 148 -12.25 -0.82 -3.46
CA PRO A 148 -13.48 -0.17 -3.05
C PRO A 148 -14.26 0.40 -4.26
N PRO A 149 -15.56 0.69 -4.11
CA PRO A 149 -16.34 1.38 -5.13
C PRO A 149 -15.76 2.75 -5.52
N MET A 150 -16.29 3.35 -6.61
CA MET A 150 -15.95 4.72 -7.03
C MET A 150 -14.50 4.92 -7.48
N ASP A 151 -13.99 4.03 -8.35
CA ASP A 151 -12.64 4.17 -8.93
C ASP A 151 -11.53 4.30 -7.88
N GLN A 152 -11.65 3.59 -6.78
CA GLN A 152 -10.65 3.54 -5.73
C GLN A 152 -9.81 2.26 -5.80
N PHE A 153 -8.59 2.36 -5.31
CA PHE A 153 -7.68 1.23 -5.16
C PHE A 153 -6.82 1.41 -3.93
N LEU A 154 -6.81 0.43 -3.05
CA LEU A 154 -5.91 0.39 -1.90
C LEU A 154 -4.88 -0.72 -2.10
N ALA A 155 -3.64 -0.41 -1.77
CA ALA A 155 -2.55 -1.38 -1.79
C ALA A 155 -1.65 -1.18 -0.58
N ASP A 156 -1.29 -2.27 0.07
CA ASP A 156 -0.38 -2.31 1.20
C ASP A 156 0.71 -3.34 0.94
N GLU A 157 1.96 -2.91 1.03
CA GLU A 157 3.14 -3.74 0.84
C GLU A 157 4.10 -3.59 2.01
N LEU A 158 4.50 -4.73 2.60
CA LEU A 158 5.61 -4.82 3.54
C LEU A 158 6.85 -5.32 2.80
N SER A 159 7.89 -4.49 2.77
CA SER A 159 9.17 -4.78 2.13
C SER A 159 10.25 -5.05 3.17
N LEU A 160 10.96 -6.16 3.03
CA LEU A 160 12.22 -6.42 3.72
C LEU A 160 13.34 -5.77 2.93
N GLN A 161 14.13 -4.94 3.58
CA GLN A 161 15.26 -4.23 3.01
C GLN A 161 16.56 -4.68 3.68
N VAL A 162 17.54 -5.05 2.86
CA VAL A 162 18.89 -5.42 3.31
C VAL A 162 19.89 -4.52 2.59
N LEU A 163 20.48 -3.58 3.33
CA LEU A 163 21.55 -2.72 2.81
C LEU A 163 22.90 -3.34 3.12
N HIS A 164 23.59 -3.76 2.05
CA HIS A 164 24.94 -4.27 2.10
C HIS A 164 25.96 -3.15 1.84
N GLY A 165 27.14 -3.28 2.44
CA GLY A 165 28.26 -2.32 2.29
C GLY A 165 29.44 -2.73 3.11
N PRO A 166 30.42 -1.84 3.30
CA PRO A 166 31.52 -2.08 4.26
C PRO A 166 30.97 -2.30 5.67
N GLY A 167 31.14 -3.49 6.20
CA GLY A 167 30.63 -3.90 7.52
C GLY A 167 29.39 -4.83 7.43
N ASP A 168 28.73 -5.00 8.57
CA ASP A 168 27.58 -5.89 8.67
C ASP A 168 26.37 -5.35 7.90
N PRO A 169 25.59 -6.21 7.21
CA PRO A 169 24.38 -5.79 6.55
C PRO A 169 23.37 -5.17 7.51
N ARG A 170 22.73 -4.09 7.09
CA ARG A 170 21.63 -3.46 7.84
C ARG A 170 20.30 -3.95 7.29
N VAL A 171 19.48 -4.49 8.18
CA VAL A 171 18.17 -5.05 7.86
C VAL A 171 17.10 -4.14 8.44
N SER A 172 16.07 -3.84 7.65
CA SER A 172 14.90 -3.11 8.08
C SER A 172 13.66 -3.62 7.33
N GLN A 173 12.48 -3.28 7.82
CA GLN A 173 11.24 -3.50 7.12
C GLN A 173 10.51 -2.18 6.94
N VAL A 174 9.86 -2.02 5.79
CA VAL A 174 9.08 -0.81 5.45
C VAL A 174 7.72 -1.27 4.98
N GLU A 175 6.68 -0.79 5.64
CA GLU A 175 5.29 -1.00 5.24
C GLU A 175 4.76 0.29 4.62
N THR A 176 4.15 0.17 3.45
CA THR A 176 3.57 1.31 2.72
C THR A 176 2.16 0.97 2.28
N LEU A 177 1.19 1.66 2.84
CA LEU A 177 -0.20 1.62 2.41
C LEU A 177 -0.50 2.85 1.57
N SER A 178 -1.10 2.65 0.41
CA SER A 178 -1.51 3.71 -0.51
C SER A 178 -2.99 3.59 -0.83
N ARG A 179 -3.69 4.71 -0.79
CA ARG A 179 -5.07 4.84 -1.27
C ARG A 179 -5.06 5.71 -2.52
N TYR A 180 -5.45 5.14 -3.64
CA TYR A 180 -5.54 5.81 -4.92
C TYR A 180 -7.01 6.08 -5.26
N VAL A 181 -7.26 7.23 -5.88
CA VAL A 181 -8.55 7.65 -6.40
C VAL A 181 -8.37 8.13 -7.83
N ARG A 182 -9.05 7.51 -8.77
CA ARG A 182 -9.07 7.98 -10.16
C ARG A 182 -9.97 9.21 -10.25
N ILE A 183 -9.41 10.34 -10.62
CA ILE A 183 -10.15 11.60 -10.79
C ILE A 183 -10.75 11.67 -12.21
N ASN A 184 -9.94 11.28 -13.22
CA ASN A 184 -10.34 11.19 -14.62
C ASN A 184 -9.39 10.27 -15.40
N ALA A 185 -9.45 10.28 -16.73
CA ALA A 185 -8.57 9.44 -17.57
C ALA A 185 -7.09 9.77 -17.41
N ASP A 186 -6.76 11.02 -17.07
CA ASP A 186 -5.40 11.54 -17.10
C ASP A 186 -4.88 11.95 -15.71
N ARG A 187 -5.69 11.73 -14.66
CA ARG A 187 -5.33 12.14 -13.30
C ARG A 187 -5.76 11.09 -12.25
N ILE A 188 -4.78 10.69 -11.43
CA ILE A 188 -4.96 9.86 -10.25
C ILE A 188 -4.38 10.62 -9.06
N GLU A 189 -5.13 10.70 -7.97
CA GLU A 189 -4.66 11.22 -6.69
C GLU A 189 -4.49 10.07 -5.70
N ALA A 190 -3.49 10.18 -4.83
CA ALA A 190 -3.31 9.21 -3.77
C ALA A 190 -2.85 9.86 -2.47
N GLN A 191 -3.15 9.16 -1.38
CA GLN A 191 -2.53 9.35 -0.08
C GLN A 191 -1.69 8.12 0.24
N GLN A 192 -0.54 8.34 0.85
CA GLN A 192 0.39 7.28 1.23
C GLN A 192 0.76 7.41 2.70
N TRP A 193 0.84 6.27 3.36
CA TRP A 193 1.26 6.13 4.74
C TRP A 193 2.35 5.09 4.82
N GLN A 194 3.43 5.44 5.48
CA GLN A 194 4.59 4.58 5.57
C GLN A 194 5.09 4.50 6.99
N VAL A 195 5.50 3.31 7.39
CA VAL A 195 6.24 3.10 8.63
C VAL A 195 7.47 2.25 8.36
N SER A 196 8.51 2.45 9.16
CA SER A 196 9.68 1.57 9.15
C SER A 196 9.86 0.91 10.52
N TYR A 197 10.25 -0.36 10.46
CA TYR A 197 10.57 -1.20 11.60
C TYR A 197 12.06 -1.51 11.58
N ASP A 198 12.66 -1.61 12.77
CA ASP A 198 14.05 -2.03 12.88
C ASP A 198 14.23 -3.52 12.57
N SER A 199 15.46 -3.96 12.60
CA SER A 199 15.85 -5.33 12.32
C SER A 199 15.00 -6.35 13.07
N PRO A 200 14.65 -7.48 12.41
CA PRO A 200 13.95 -8.60 13.06
C PRO A 200 14.69 -9.24 14.24
N SER A 201 15.91 -8.79 14.57
CA SER A 201 16.66 -9.25 15.74
C SER A 201 16.01 -8.95 17.09
N GLU A 202 15.04 -8.03 17.14
CA GLU A 202 14.33 -7.66 18.39
C GLU A 202 13.09 -8.53 18.68
N GLY A 203 12.85 -9.58 17.91
CA GLY A 203 11.76 -10.52 18.10
C GLY A 203 10.69 -10.47 17.02
N LEU A 204 9.61 -11.25 17.22
CA LEU A 204 8.51 -11.36 16.26
C LEU A 204 7.54 -10.17 16.29
N ILE A 205 7.65 -9.32 17.31
CA ILE A 205 6.81 -8.14 17.51
C ILE A 205 7.71 -6.92 17.46
N ALA A 206 7.50 -6.06 16.49
CA ALA A 206 8.21 -4.78 16.36
C ALA A 206 7.21 -3.64 16.18
N GLU A 207 7.41 -2.55 16.91
CA GLU A 207 6.66 -1.31 16.77
C GLU A 207 7.27 -0.43 15.69
N ALA A 208 6.47 0.43 15.09
CA ALA A 208 6.93 1.41 14.12
C ALA A 208 7.92 2.38 14.77
N LYS A 209 9.10 2.54 14.19
CA LYS A 209 10.16 3.45 14.66
C LYS A 209 10.10 4.82 14.00
N ARG A 210 9.74 4.85 12.74
CA ARG A 210 9.57 6.07 11.95
C ARG A 210 8.30 5.95 11.14
N HIS A 211 7.64 7.07 10.95
CA HIS A 211 6.44 7.16 10.13
C HIS A 211 6.53 8.38 9.21
N TRP A 212 5.92 8.25 8.06
CA TRP A 212 5.80 9.29 7.04
C TRP A 212 4.43 9.18 6.39
N SER A 213 3.84 10.32 6.05
CA SER A 213 2.64 10.36 5.21
C SER A 213 2.73 11.48 4.19
N GLY A 214 2.19 11.23 3.01
CA GLY A 214 2.26 12.16 1.91
C GLY A 214 1.10 12.03 0.94
N THR A 215 1.04 12.98 0.02
CA THR A 215 0.17 12.93 -1.16
C THR A 215 0.97 12.55 -2.38
N LEU A 216 0.30 11.89 -3.32
CA LEU A 216 0.86 11.54 -4.62
C LEU A 216 -0.14 11.94 -5.70
N LEU A 217 0.31 12.74 -6.64
CA LEU A 217 -0.42 13.09 -7.85
C LEU A 217 0.21 12.38 -9.03
N LEU A 218 -0.59 11.65 -9.81
CA LEU A 218 -0.16 11.08 -11.08
C LEU A 218 -0.88 11.79 -12.22
N GLU A 219 -0.12 12.35 -13.15
CA GLU A 219 -0.60 12.97 -14.38
C GLU A 219 -0.10 12.18 -15.58
N ARG A 220 -1.04 11.77 -16.44
CA ARG A 220 -0.72 10.93 -17.61
C ARG A 220 0.22 11.67 -18.55
N GLN A 221 1.19 10.92 -19.05
CA GLN A 221 2.10 11.41 -20.08
C GLN A 221 1.74 10.79 -21.44
N PRO A 222 2.00 11.52 -22.54
CA PRO A 222 1.76 11.02 -23.89
C PRO A 222 2.46 9.71 -24.22
#